data_fc3199ba1b4ee434e0157356ef9117ed
#
_entry.id   fc3199ba1b4ee434e0157356ef9117ed
#
_cell.length_a   1.000
_cell.length_b   1.000
_cell.length_c   1.000
_cell.angle_alpha   90.00
_cell.angle_beta   90.00
_cell.angle_gamma   90.00
#
_symmetry.space_group_name_H-M   'P 1'
#
loop_
_entity.id
_entity.type
_entity.pdbx_description
1 polymer ?
#
loop_
_entity_poly.entity_id
_entity_poly.type
_entity_poly.pdbx_seq_one_letter_code
_entity_poly.pdbx_strand_id
1 'polypeptide(L)'
;MKKTKFSFIYMGLLAVFILVGVGFIFFYDKDGQTAEIDQELINKTPGLATMLSVQDLLQTQLLDEHLVNIEVQQENKKDHVTVELGGNDHATIESLLKDTYNIYTSANTLTDLSALTIIWSGTLKQQNVTLMKVSFTLEQMQQLPSKTFYDIPSLASLYEKNNELNK
;
A
#
# COMPACT_ATOMS: atom_id res chain seq x y z
N MET A 1 9.42 8.04 37.74
CA MET A 1 9.25 6.71 37.12
C MET A 1 7.99 6.70 36.27
N LYS A 2 8.08 6.97 34.94
CA LYS A 2 6.95 6.97 33.97
C LYS A 2 7.40 6.36 32.63
N LYS A 3 8.00 5.17 32.63
CA LYS A 3 8.52 4.54 31.37
C LYS A 3 7.84 3.23 30.94
N THR A 4 6.80 2.76 31.62
CA THR A 4 6.25 1.41 31.37
C THR A 4 4.98 1.37 30.51
N LYS A 5 4.27 2.47 30.29
CA LYS A 5 3.04 2.46 29.49
C LYS A 5 3.28 2.48 27.97
N PHE A 6 4.39 3.06 27.53
CA PHE A 6 4.73 3.12 26.10
C PHE A 6 5.17 1.77 25.51
N SER A 7 5.80 0.91 26.33
CA SER A 7 6.28 -0.42 25.90
C SER A 7 5.15 -1.40 25.59
N PHE A 8 4.02 -1.33 26.29
CA PHE A 8 2.87 -2.23 26.07
C PHE A 8 2.11 -1.94 24.78
N ILE A 9 2.04 -0.67 24.37
CA ILE A 9 1.38 -0.27 23.11
C ILE A 9 2.21 -0.76 21.91
N TYR A 10 3.53 -0.63 21.97
CA TYR A 10 4.42 -1.15 20.92
C TYR A 10 4.41 -2.68 20.84
N MET A 11 4.32 -3.37 21.97
CA MET A 11 4.25 -4.84 22.00
C MET A 11 2.91 -5.36 21.45
N GLY A 12 1.81 -4.65 21.71
CA GLY A 12 0.49 -4.97 21.16
C GLY A 12 0.44 -4.75 19.63
N LEU A 13 1.03 -3.66 19.16
CA LEU A 13 1.14 -3.34 17.73
C LEU A 13 2.01 -4.37 16.99
N LEU A 14 3.14 -4.75 17.58
CA LEU A 14 4.03 -5.78 17.02
C LEU A 14 3.34 -7.15 16.95
N ALA A 15 2.53 -7.52 17.94
CA ALA A 15 1.78 -8.78 17.94
C ALA A 15 0.71 -8.83 16.82
N VAL A 16 0.05 -7.70 16.52
CA VAL A 16 -0.89 -7.58 15.39
C VAL A 16 -0.14 -7.71 14.06
N PHE A 17 1.04 -7.12 13.91
CA PHE A 17 1.88 -7.25 12.72
C PHE A 17 2.32 -8.69 12.46
N ILE A 18 2.71 -9.43 13.50
CA ILE A 18 3.13 -10.84 13.38
C ILE A 18 1.93 -11.72 13.00
N LEU A 19 0.75 -11.48 13.56
CA LEU A 19 -0.46 -12.25 13.24
C LEU A 19 -0.93 -12.02 11.80
N VAL A 20 -0.86 -10.79 11.30
CA VAL A 20 -1.20 -10.47 9.90
C VAL A 20 -0.16 -11.05 8.94
N GLY A 21 1.14 -10.94 9.24
CA GLY A 21 2.22 -11.50 8.42
C GLY A 21 2.23 -13.02 8.38
N VAL A 22 1.96 -13.69 9.50
CA VAL A 22 1.87 -15.16 9.57
C VAL A 22 0.59 -15.64 8.86
N GLY A 23 -0.53 -14.93 8.97
CA GLY A 23 -1.74 -15.23 8.22
C GLY A 23 -1.48 -15.22 6.72
N PHE A 24 -0.74 -14.24 6.21
CA PHE A 24 -0.43 -14.13 4.78
C PHE A 24 0.39 -15.33 4.25
N ILE A 25 1.34 -15.85 5.03
CA ILE A 25 2.18 -17.01 4.63
C ILE A 25 1.36 -18.31 4.58
N PHE A 26 0.36 -18.46 5.45
CA PHE A 26 -0.47 -19.67 5.52
C PHE A 26 -1.63 -19.70 4.51
N PHE A 27 -2.06 -18.54 3.99
CA PHE A 27 -3.19 -18.45 3.05
C PHE A 27 -2.76 -18.38 1.58
N TYR A 28 -1.46 -18.26 1.29
CA TYR A 28 -0.94 -18.30 -0.06
C TYR A 28 -0.58 -19.75 -0.45
N ASP A 29 -1.60 -20.57 -0.68
CA ASP A 29 -1.37 -21.90 -1.25
C ASP A 29 -1.20 -21.78 -2.77
N LYS A 30 -0.11 -22.34 -3.29
CA LYS A 30 0.31 -22.28 -4.69
C LYS A 30 -0.65 -22.95 -5.68
N ASP A 31 -1.69 -23.62 -5.20
CA ASP A 31 -2.60 -24.43 -6.02
C ASP A 31 -3.92 -23.73 -6.41
N GLY A 32 -4.02 -22.40 -6.28
CA GLY A 32 -5.14 -21.63 -6.85
C GLY A 32 -6.50 -21.87 -6.17
N GLN A 33 -6.55 -22.52 -5.03
CA GLN A 33 -7.74 -22.55 -4.18
C GLN A 33 -7.74 -21.26 -3.33
N THR A 34 -8.56 -20.31 -3.72
CA THR A 34 -8.95 -19.21 -2.83
C THR A 34 -9.58 -19.82 -1.59
N ALA A 35 -8.86 -19.83 -0.48
CA ALA A 35 -9.44 -20.14 0.81
C ALA A 35 -10.63 -19.21 1.00
N GLU A 36 -11.83 -19.76 1.27
CA GLU A 36 -12.97 -18.95 1.68
C GLU A 36 -12.55 -18.20 2.94
N ILE A 37 -12.25 -16.91 2.78
CA ILE A 37 -11.90 -16.06 3.91
C ILE A 37 -13.17 -15.90 4.73
N ASP A 38 -13.11 -16.36 5.99
CA ASP A 38 -14.24 -16.29 6.90
C ASP A 38 -14.69 -14.83 7.08
N GLN A 39 -15.92 -14.52 6.64
CA GLN A 39 -16.52 -13.20 6.76
C GLN A 39 -16.53 -12.70 8.21
N GLU A 40 -16.61 -13.62 9.17
CA GLU A 40 -16.56 -13.29 10.59
C GLU A 40 -15.16 -12.76 10.99
N LEU A 41 -14.10 -13.31 10.41
CA LEU A 41 -12.71 -12.85 10.62
C LEU A 41 -12.51 -11.45 10.04
N ILE A 42 -13.02 -11.21 8.82
CA ILE A 42 -12.95 -9.88 8.17
C ILE A 42 -13.61 -8.83 9.06
N ASN A 43 -14.80 -9.11 9.57
CA ASN A 43 -15.55 -8.16 10.39
C ASN A 43 -14.93 -7.91 11.77
N LYS A 44 -14.14 -8.87 12.28
CA LYS A 44 -13.49 -8.76 13.60
C LYS A 44 -12.09 -8.14 13.55
N THR A 45 -11.47 -8.11 12.38
CA THR A 45 -10.08 -7.62 12.22
C THR A 45 -10.10 -6.22 11.58
N PRO A 46 -9.82 -5.16 12.35
CA PRO A 46 -9.80 -3.80 11.81
C PRO A 46 -8.86 -3.69 10.61
N GLY A 47 -9.33 -3.08 9.52
CA GLY A 47 -8.54 -2.83 8.31
C GLY A 47 -8.36 -4.05 7.39
N LEU A 48 -8.76 -5.27 7.78
CA LEU A 48 -8.58 -6.44 6.93
C LEU A 48 -9.42 -6.36 5.65
N ALA A 49 -10.66 -5.88 5.74
CA ALA A 49 -11.51 -5.67 4.56
C ALA A 49 -10.87 -4.70 3.56
N THR A 50 -10.33 -3.60 4.07
CA THR A 50 -9.64 -2.58 3.25
C THR A 50 -8.37 -3.14 2.63
N MET A 51 -7.58 -3.90 3.38
CA MET A 51 -6.38 -4.57 2.88
C MET A 51 -6.71 -5.51 1.71
N LEU A 52 -7.73 -6.35 1.86
CA LEU A 52 -8.19 -7.27 0.80
C LEU A 52 -8.69 -6.51 -0.43
N SER A 53 -9.45 -5.43 -0.23
CA SER A 53 -9.93 -4.59 -1.34
C SER A 53 -8.79 -3.93 -2.11
N VAL A 54 -7.73 -3.49 -1.41
CA VAL A 54 -6.53 -2.94 -2.06
C VAL A 54 -5.75 -4.04 -2.78
N GLN A 55 -5.66 -5.23 -2.21
CA GLN A 55 -5.00 -6.37 -2.86
C GLN A 55 -5.74 -6.78 -4.15
N ASP A 56 -7.06 -6.88 -4.13
CA ASP A 56 -7.88 -7.17 -5.31
C ASP A 56 -7.70 -6.10 -6.40
N LEU A 57 -7.61 -4.83 -5.98
CA LEU A 57 -7.35 -3.73 -6.89
C LEU A 57 -5.98 -3.88 -7.57
N LEU A 58 -4.92 -4.20 -6.83
CA LEU A 58 -3.59 -4.43 -7.39
C LEU A 58 -3.58 -5.62 -8.35
N GLN A 59 -4.29 -6.69 -8.02
CA GLN A 59 -4.45 -7.86 -8.87
C GLN A 59 -5.14 -7.50 -10.19
N THR A 60 -6.20 -6.68 -10.14
CA THR A 60 -6.89 -6.18 -11.36
C THR A 60 -5.97 -5.33 -12.24
N GLN A 61 -5.01 -4.62 -11.66
CA GLN A 61 -4.01 -3.82 -12.37
C GLN A 61 -2.78 -4.63 -12.80
N LEU A 62 -2.76 -5.96 -12.55
CA LEU A 62 -1.63 -6.87 -12.81
C LEU A 62 -0.34 -6.45 -12.08
N LEU A 63 -0.50 -5.88 -10.89
CA LEU A 63 0.61 -5.41 -10.04
C LEU A 63 0.84 -6.27 -8.80
N ASP A 64 0.06 -7.34 -8.63
CA ASP A 64 0.17 -8.28 -7.51
C ASP A 64 1.54 -8.99 -7.48
N GLU A 65 2.13 -9.30 -8.63
CA GLU A 65 3.48 -9.87 -8.74
C GLU A 65 4.57 -8.94 -8.19
N HIS A 66 4.29 -7.64 -8.14
CA HIS A 66 5.20 -6.62 -7.62
C HIS A 66 4.95 -6.30 -6.14
N LEU A 67 3.91 -6.87 -5.54
CA LEU A 67 3.54 -6.60 -4.17
C LEU A 67 4.58 -7.14 -3.18
N VAL A 68 5.19 -6.24 -2.41
CA VAL A 68 6.16 -6.55 -1.36
C VAL A 68 5.48 -6.56 0.00
N ASN A 69 4.66 -5.53 0.28
CA ASN A 69 4.00 -5.38 1.57
C ASN A 69 2.72 -4.53 1.46
N ILE A 70 1.75 -4.82 2.34
CA ILE A 70 0.59 -3.94 2.60
C ILE A 70 0.47 -3.76 4.10
N GLU A 71 0.41 -2.50 4.54
CA GLU A 71 0.16 -2.10 5.92
C GLU A 71 -1.13 -1.29 5.99
N VAL A 72 -1.95 -1.57 7.00
CA VAL A 72 -3.17 -0.80 7.28
C VAL A 72 -3.08 -0.23 8.68
N GLN A 73 -3.19 1.09 8.80
CA GLN A 73 -3.29 1.80 10.05
C GLN A 73 -4.67 2.44 10.15
N GLN A 74 -5.43 2.06 11.18
CA GLN A 74 -6.77 2.63 11.39
C GLN A 74 -6.70 3.86 12.28
N GLU A 75 -7.21 4.97 11.75
CA GLU A 75 -7.36 6.22 12.48
C GLU A 75 -8.79 6.76 12.31
N ASN A 76 -9.46 7.06 13.43
CA ASN A 76 -10.84 7.61 13.43
C ASN A 76 -11.85 6.77 12.59
N LYS A 77 -11.75 5.45 12.63
CA LYS A 77 -12.57 4.49 11.88
C LYS A 77 -12.39 4.56 10.36
N LYS A 78 -11.33 5.17 9.88
CA LYS A 78 -10.91 5.13 8.49
C LYS A 78 -9.49 4.57 8.40
N ASP A 79 -9.19 3.93 7.29
CA ASP A 79 -7.95 3.24 7.10
C ASP A 79 -6.96 4.07 6.28
N HIS A 80 -5.75 4.19 6.79
CA HIS A 80 -4.61 4.65 6.02
C HIS A 80 -3.82 3.41 5.56
N VAL A 81 -3.76 3.18 4.27
CA VAL A 81 -3.07 2.03 3.70
C VAL A 81 -1.74 2.45 3.10
N THR A 82 -0.70 1.68 3.42
CA THR A 82 0.62 1.80 2.78
C THR A 82 0.88 0.51 1.99
N VAL A 83 1.14 0.66 0.69
CA VAL A 83 1.50 -0.43 -0.22
C VAL A 83 2.93 -0.25 -0.65
N GLU A 84 3.75 -1.29 -0.51
CA GLU A 84 5.08 -1.35 -1.07
C GLU A 84 5.09 -2.29 -2.29
N LEU A 85 5.56 -1.76 -3.41
CA LEU A 85 5.67 -2.46 -4.69
C LEU A 85 7.12 -2.51 -5.14
N GLY A 86 7.54 -3.65 -5.65
CA GLY A 86 8.85 -3.82 -6.29
C GLY A 86 8.85 -3.25 -7.71
N GLY A 87 9.69 -2.27 -7.97
CA GLY A 87 9.96 -1.81 -9.33
C GLY A 87 10.85 -2.81 -10.09
N ASN A 88 10.65 -2.92 -11.38
CA ASN A 88 11.56 -3.71 -12.22
C ASN A 88 12.89 -2.96 -12.46
N ASP A 89 13.91 -3.68 -12.93
CA ASP A 89 15.26 -3.14 -13.18
C ASP A 89 15.33 -2.04 -14.25
N HIS A 90 14.25 -1.86 -15.02
CA HIS A 90 14.11 -0.84 -16.06
C HIS A 90 13.06 0.21 -15.73
N ALA A 91 12.61 0.28 -14.46
CA ALA A 91 11.62 1.25 -14.04
C ALA A 91 12.13 2.68 -14.26
N THR A 92 11.30 3.48 -14.90
CA THR A 92 11.52 4.93 -15.05
C THR A 92 10.53 5.68 -14.18
N ILE A 93 10.84 6.93 -13.84
CA ILE A 93 9.87 7.77 -13.11
C ILE A 93 8.55 7.85 -13.85
N GLU A 94 8.58 7.93 -15.18
CA GLU A 94 7.34 8.01 -15.99
C GLU A 94 6.51 6.73 -15.88
N SER A 95 7.13 5.53 -15.97
CA SER A 95 6.40 4.27 -15.82
C SER A 95 5.81 4.14 -14.42
N LEU A 96 6.58 4.45 -13.37
CA LEU A 96 6.10 4.42 -11.99
C LEU A 96 4.94 5.41 -11.75
N LEU A 97 4.98 6.60 -12.34
CA LEU A 97 3.89 7.56 -12.25
C LEU A 97 2.62 7.07 -12.95
N LYS A 98 2.74 6.41 -14.12
CA LYS A 98 1.59 5.82 -14.84
C LYS A 98 0.92 4.72 -14.00
N ASP A 99 1.70 3.80 -13.46
CA ASP A 99 1.18 2.71 -12.63
C ASP A 99 0.56 3.27 -11.35
N THR A 100 1.22 4.23 -10.70
CA THR A 100 0.71 4.94 -9.54
C THR A 100 -0.61 5.64 -9.84
N TYR A 101 -0.73 6.30 -10.99
CA TYR A 101 -1.98 6.96 -11.42
C TYR A 101 -3.11 5.94 -11.59
N ASN A 102 -2.85 4.80 -12.21
CA ASN A 102 -3.84 3.73 -12.39
C ASN A 102 -4.33 3.19 -11.04
N ILE A 103 -3.42 2.96 -10.08
CA ILE A 103 -3.77 2.50 -8.74
C ILE A 103 -4.69 3.53 -8.07
N TYR A 104 -4.32 4.80 -8.03
CA TYR A 104 -5.10 5.83 -7.33
C TYR A 104 -6.45 6.09 -7.99
N THR A 105 -6.53 6.09 -9.32
CA THR A 105 -7.80 6.27 -10.03
C THR A 105 -8.76 5.10 -9.81
N SER A 106 -8.25 3.91 -9.56
CA SER A 106 -9.08 2.76 -9.19
C SER A 106 -9.42 2.78 -7.69
N ALA A 107 -8.49 3.20 -6.82
CA ALA A 107 -8.68 3.25 -5.37
C ALA A 107 -9.68 4.32 -4.91
N ASN A 108 -10.01 5.31 -5.73
CA ASN A 108 -10.94 6.39 -5.38
C ASN A 108 -12.36 5.90 -5.06
N THR A 109 -12.68 4.66 -5.38
CA THR A 109 -13.97 4.01 -5.08
C THR A 109 -14.00 3.36 -3.70
N LEU A 110 -12.85 3.23 -3.03
CA LEU A 110 -12.74 2.59 -1.72
C LEU A 110 -13.10 3.59 -0.60
N THR A 111 -14.34 3.55 -0.13
CA THR A 111 -14.92 4.56 0.78
C THR A 111 -14.33 4.52 2.20
N ASP A 112 -13.76 3.38 2.60
CA ASP A 112 -13.18 3.20 3.94
C ASP A 112 -11.75 3.75 4.05
N LEU A 113 -11.13 4.08 2.93
CA LEU A 113 -9.83 4.73 2.90
C LEU A 113 -9.91 6.19 3.37
N SER A 114 -8.95 6.59 4.23
CA SER A 114 -8.62 7.99 4.49
C SER A 114 -7.50 8.48 3.59
N ALA A 115 -6.50 7.62 3.41
CA ALA A 115 -5.34 7.87 2.56
C ALA A 115 -4.73 6.57 2.06
N LEU A 116 -4.05 6.65 0.92
CA LEU A 116 -3.25 5.57 0.36
C LEU A 116 -1.85 6.10 0.08
N THR A 117 -0.84 5.38 0.57
CA THR A 117 0.57 5.64 0.29
C THR A 117 1.12 4.49 -0.55
N ILE A 118 1.75 4.82 -1.68
CA ILE A 118 2.44 3.85 -2.54
C ILE A 118 3.93 4.12 -2.46
N ILE A 119 4.68 3.07 -2.16
CA ILE A 119 6.14 3.07 -2.10
C ILE A 119 6.62 2.13 -3.20
N TRP A 120 7.37 2.65 -4.15
CA TRP A 120 8.10 1.85 -5.12
C TRP A 120 9.52 1.63 -4.61
N SER A 121 9.90 0.38 -4.46
CA SER A 121 11.25 -0.04 -4.08
C SER A 121 11.94 -0.76 -5.24
N GLY A 122 13.25 -0.74 -5.27
CA GLY A 122 14.01 -1.42 -6.32
C GLY A 122 15.51 -1.38 -6.05
N THR A 123 16.30 -1.98 -6.94
CA THR A 123 17.74 -2.09 -6.78
C THR A 123 18.46 -1.02 -7.61
N LEU A 124 19.20 -0.14 -6.94
CA LEU A 124 20.13 0.78 -7.56
C LEU A 124 21.54 0.52 -7.02
N LYS A 125 22.50 0.32 -7.90
CA LYS A 125 23.91 0.06 -7.53
C LYS A 125 24.06 -1.09 -6.51
N GLN A 126 23.29 -2.16 -6.69
CA GLN A 126 23.25 -3.36 -5.83
C GLN A 126 22.69 -3.11 -4.40
N GLN A 127 22.00 -2.01 -4.18
CA GLN A 127 21.32 -1.69 -2.92
C GLN A 127 19.82 -1.55 -3.16
N ASN A 128 19.02 -2.11 -2.25
CA ASN A 128 17.58 -1.87 -2.25
C ASN A 128 17.32 -0.44 -1.74
N VAL A 129 16.60 0.33 -2.53
CA VAL A 129 16.28 1.72 -2.24
C VAL A 129 14.83 2.02 -2.58
N THR A 130 14.27 3.02 -1.93
CA THR A 130 13.01 3.61 -2.38
C THR A 130 13.25 4.39 -3.67
N LEU A 131 12.54 4.02 -4.71
CA LEU A 131 12.57 4.68 -6.02
C LEU A 131 11.65 5.89 -6.05
N MET A 132 10.43 5.71 -5.54
CA MET A 132 9.40 6.75 -5.46
C MET A 132 8.46 6.46 -4.31
N LYS A 133 7.98 7.50 -3.63
CA LYS A 133 6.94 7.43 -2.61
C LYS A 133 5.91 8.52 -2.87
N VAL A 134 4.65 8.12 -2.90
CA VAL A 134 3.53 9.02 -3.17
C VAL A 134 2.41 8.74 -2.18
N SER A 135 1.79 9.78 -1.63
CA SER A 135 0.62 9.66 -0.77
C SER A 135 -0.49 10.61 -1.21
N PHE A 136 -1.71 10.08 -1.24
CA PHE A 136 -2.93 10.83 -1.52
C PHE A 136 -3.96 10.59 -0.43
N THR A 137 -4.68 11.64 -0.06
CA THR A 137 -5.94 11.50 0.68
C THR A 137 -7.04 11.05 -0.27
N LEU A 138 -8.15 10.54 0.28
CA LEU A 138 -9.31 10.16 -0.54
C LEU A 138 -9.82 11.35 -1.38
N GLU A 139 -9.87 12.57 -0.82
CA GLU A 139 -10.31 13.77 -1.54
C GLU A 139 -9.41 14.09 -2.73
N GLN A 140 -8.10 13.92 -2.58
CA GLN A 140 -7.14 14.11 -3.67
C GLN A 140 -7.28 13.02 -4.74
N MET A 141 -7.47 11.76 -4.35
CA MET A 141 -7.69 10.65 -5.29
C MET A 141 -8.94 10.89 -6.15
N GLN A 142 -10.02 11.43 -5.58
CA GLN A 142 -11.24 11.76 -6.32
C GLN A 142 -11.06 12.84 -7.38
N GLN A 143 -10.02 13.66 -7.29
CA GLN A 143 -9.70 14.67 -8.29
C GLN A 143 -8.88 14.13 -9.47
N LEU A 144 -8.17 13.00 -9.28
CA LEU A 144 -7.27 12.44 -10.28
C LEU A 144 -7.92 12.06 -11.63
N PRO A 145 -9.15 11.53 -11.71
CA PRO A 145 -9.75 11.18 -13.01
C PRO A 145 -9.87 12.33 -14.01
N SER A 146 -9.80 13.58 -13.53
CA SER A 146 -9.80 14.78 -14.40
C SER A 146 -8.39 15.28 -14.77
N LYS A 147 -7.35 14.56 -14.36
CA LYS A 147 -5.94 14.92 -14.47
C LYS A 147 -5.16 13.88 -15.25
N THR A 148 -3.86 14.05 -15.33
CA THR A 148 -2.91 13.11 -15.92
C THR A 148 -1.92 12.62 -14.88
N PHE A 149 -1.17 11.56 -15.17
CA PHE A 149 -0.13 11.09 -14.26
C PHE A 149 1.00 12.12 -14.04
N TYR A 150 1.18 13.09 -14.94
CA TYR A 150 2.14 14.18 -14.76
C TYR A 150 1.73 15.18 -13.66
N ASP A 151 0.45 15.18 -13.28
CA ASP A 151 -0.07 16.08 -12.24
C ASP A 151 0.17 15.51 -10.82
N ILE A 152 0.54 14.22 -10.68
CA ILE A 152 0.77 13.54 -9.40
C ILE A 152 1.71 14.36 -8.49
N PRO A 153 2.90 14.82 -8.93
CA PRO A 153 3.82 15.53 -8.05
C PRO A 153 3.26 16.80 -7.44
N SER A 154 2.29 17.44 -8.11
CA SER A 154 1.69 18.70 -7.63
C SER A 154 0.43 18.50 -6.79
N LEU A 155 -0.23 17.34 -6.93
CA LEU A 155 -1.50 17.06 -6.26
C LEU A 155 -1.32 16.19 -4.99
N ALA A 156 -0.26 15.39 -4.94
CA ALA A 156 -0.01 14.49 -3.82
C ALA A 156 0.24 15.25 -2.51
N SER A 157 -0.26 14.70 -1.39
CA SER A 157 0.08 15.19 -0.05
C SER A 157 1.54 14.94 0.31
N LEU A 158 2.12 13.89 -0.28
CA LEU A 158 3.55 13.56 -0.21
C LEU A 158 4.01 13.06 -1.58
N TYR A 159 5.10 13.62 -2.09
CA TYR A 159 5.79 13.12 -3.28
C TYR A 159 7.30 13.17 -3.06
N GLU A 160 7.92 12.01 -3.07
CA GLU A 160 9.36 11.83 -2.98
C GLU A 160 9.83 10.94 -4.11
N LYS A 161 10.95 11.26 -4.73
CA LYS A 161 11.57 10.43 -5.77
C LYS A 161 13.08 10.34 -5.58
N ASN A 162 13.63 9.22 -5.96
CA ASN A 162 15.09 9.05 -6.00
C ASN A 162 15.67 9.82 -7.19
N ASN A 163 16.61 10.72 -6.92
CA ASN A 163 17.22 11.57 -7.95
C ASN A 163 18.16 10.81 -8.90
N GLU A 164 18.54 9.58 -8.55
CA GLU A 164 19.39 8.73 -9.41
C GLU A 164 18.61 7.99 -10.52
N LEU A 165 17.26 7.91 -10.43
CA LEU A 165 16.43 7.28 -11.44
C LEU A 165 16.39 8.04 -12.79
N ASN A 166 16.86 9.27 -12.83
CA ASN A 166 16.84 10.11 -14.04
C ASN A 166 18.20 10.18 -14.72
N LYS A 167 19.14 9.30 -14.37
CA LYS A 167 20.46 9.21 -14.99
C LYS A 167 20.60 7.93 -15.79
#